data_f7415edff0b75ff23068b0c0f1ef7888
#
_entry.id   f7415edff0b75ff23068b0c0f1ef7888
#
_cell.length_a   1.000
_cell.length_b   1.000
_cell.length_c   1.000
_cell.angle_alpha   90.00
_cell.angle_beta   90.00
_cell.angle_gamma   90.00
#
_symmetry.space_group_name_H-M   'P 1'
#
loop_
_entity.id
_entity.type
_entity.pdbx_description
1 polymer ?
#
loop_
_entity_poly.entity_id
_entity_poly.type
_entity_poly.pdbx_seq_one_letter_code
_entity_poly.pdbx_strand_id
1 'polypeptide(L)'
;MNNKSTLLANRIFPDNNEFEVEVLNIPAEKRKLITETYDFTVSTINDYINNEHIVIPNFQRGYVWNRTQASRLIESLIIQCPIPVIYLSQNGDETLSVIDGNQRLTSISLFLNNGFPLTGLSTYPELDGLTFSELDPRFQRHIINRTIRCIAILKETHPQIKFDVFERLNTGSVRLNPQELRHGIYNGTLMTKIEELAKSSIFKKLTSTGNDNRMKGDELILRYFTLVERYAEYVKPMSVFLNKYAEDNRFMPENQVKDLANNFTSNLNKCHLLYGDFAFKTFDENRKRLKANTALYEAQMLSMNTVNPTLQQIKAINKTEVINKLELLLQNVDFYNTITKATTDKNVITKRITDYTEFLQTIF
;
A
#
# COMPACT_ATOMS: atom_id res chain seq x y z
N MET A 1 41.32 -9.85 -7.62
CA MET A 1 39.98 -10.02 -7.00
C MET A 1 39.24 -8.69 -7.19
N ASN A 2 38.44 -8.56 -8.26
CA ASN A 2 37.63 -7.36 -8.44
C ASN A 2 36.45 -7.43 -7.41
N ASN A 3 36.57 -6.61 -6.40
CA ASN A 3 35.59 -6.51 -5.35
C ASN A 3 34.29 -5.91 -5.93
N LYS A 4 33.14 -6.58 -5.76
CA LYS A 4 31.82 -6.10 -6.18
C LYS A 4 31.53 -4.65 -5.70
N SER A 5 32.09 -4.27 -4.55
CA SER A 5 31.99 -2.90 -4.02
C SER A 5 32.75 -1.88 -4.86
N THR A 6 33.91 -2.23 -5.41
CA THR A 6 34.70 -1.35 -6.28
C THR A 6 33.99 -1.11 -7.61
N LEU A 7 33.38 -2.17 -8.20
CA LEU A 7 32.59 -2.04 -9.41
C LEU A 7 31.35 -1.15 -9.18
N LEU A 8 30.70 -1.30 -8.05
CA LEU A 8 29.56 -0.46 -7.68
C LEU A 8 29.99 0.99 -7.40
N ALA A 9 31.13 1.18 -6.73
CA ALA A 9 31.68 2.51 -6.45
C ALA A 9 32.00 3.28 -7.76
N ASN A 10 32.64 2.63 -8.73
CA ASN A 10 32.95 3.23 -10.03
C ASN A 10 31.67 3.62 -10.82
N ARG A 11 30.55 2.94 -10.58
CA ARG A 11 29.26 3.25 -11.22
C ARG A 11 28.48 4.39 -10.54
N ILE A 12 28.59 4.48 -9.22
CA ILE A 12 27.93 5.55 -8.43
C ILE A 12 28.77 6.83 -8.46
N PHE A 13 30.09 6.68 -8.50
CA PHE A 13 31.08 7.76 -8.52
C PHE A 13 32.01 7.55 -9.76
N PRO A 14 31.53 7.80 -10.97
CA PRO A 14 32.30 7.49 -12.16
C PRO A 14 33.56 8.35 -12.23
N ASP A 15 34.72 7.70 -12.14
CA ASP A 15 35.91 8.17 -12.83
C ASP A 15 35.69 7.80 -14.30
N ASN A 16 35.68 8.74 -15.17
CA ASN A 16 35.28 8.75 -16.58
C ASN A 16 35.77 7.56 -17.48
N ASN A 17 35.55 6.29 -17.04
CA ASN A 17 35.77 5.12 -17.89
C ASN A 17 34.78 3.99 -17.60
N GLU A 18 34.20 3.50 -18.69
CA GLU A 18 33.11 2.57 -18.87
C GLU A 18 33.32 1.17 -18.27
N PHE A 19 32.24 0.56 -17.72
CA PHE A 19 31.73 -0.79 -18.04
C PHE A 19 30.46 -1.10 -17.24
N GLU A 20 29.39 -1.50 -17.94
CA GLU A 20 28.08 -1.86 -17.38
C GLU A 20 28.00 -3.32 -16.93
N VAL A 21 27.55 -3.56 -15.70
CA VAL A 21 26.96 -4.83 -15.25
C VAL A 21 25.66 -4.53 -14.49
N GLU A 22 24.52 -4.89 -15.06
CA GLU A 22 23.21 -4.73 -14.41
C GLU A 22 23.06 -5.68 -13.22
N VAL A 23 23.01 -5.14 -12.00
CA VAL A 23 22.73 -5.89 -10.76
C VAL A 23 21.33 -5.59 -10.23
N LEU A 24 20.71 -4.48 -10.66
CA LEU A 24 19.29 -4.11 -10.46
C LEU A 24 18.83 -3.53 -11.79
N ASN A 25 17.54 -3.75 -12.15
CA ASN A 25 16.93 -3.16 -13.35
C ASN A 25 16.90 -1.61 -13.38
N ILE A 26 17.68 -0.94 -12.54
CA ILE A 26 17.81 0.50 -12.46
C ILE A 26 19.25 0.84 -12.84
N PRO A 27 19.50 1.69 -13.84
CA PRO A 27 20.83 2.22 -14.16
C PRO A 27 21.49 2.86 -12.94
N ALA A 28 22.79 2.65 -12.74
CA ALA A 28 23.49 3.07 -11.51
C ALA A 28 23.38 4.58 -11.26
N GLU A 29 23.40 5.38 -12.31
CA GLU A 29 23.23 6.84 -12.27
C GLU A 29 21.85 7.27 -11.76
N LYS A 30 20.82 6.44 -11.93
CA LYS A 30 19.45 6.68 -11.43
C LYS A 30 19.23 6.17 -10.01
N ARG A 31 20.24 5.54 -9.39
CA ARG A 31 20.15 5.03 -8.01
C ARG A 31 20.48 6.11 -6.97
N LYS A 32 20.23 7.37 -7.26
CA LYS A 32 20.47 8.50 -6.37
C LYS A 32 19.17 8.96 -5.74
N LEU A 33 19.22 9.24 -4.45
CA LEU A 33 18.19 9.95 -3.72
C LEU A 33 18.41 11.45 -3.95
N ILE A 34 17.40 12.14 -4.48
CA ILE A 34 17.42 13.57 -4.70
C ILE A 34 16.48 14.21 -3.68
N THR A 35 17.01 15.08 -2.82
CA THR A 35 16.23 15.70 -1.74
C THR A 35 16.48 17.18 -1.65
N GLU A 36 15.47 17.90 -1.15
CA GLU A 36 15.57 19.27 -0.68
C GLU A 36 15.17 19.37 0.79
N THR A 37 15.77 20.30 1.50
CA THR A 37 15.50 20.54 2.91
C THR A 37 14.83 21.90 3.07
N TYR A 38 13.69 21.89 3.80
CA TYR A 38 12.93 23.08 4.13
C TYR A 38 12.81 23.22 5.66
N ASP A 39 12.91 24.42 6.15
CA ASP A 39 12.57 24.78 7.53
C ASP A 39 11.29 25.62 7.49
N PHE A 40 10.14 24.96 7.54
CA PHE A 40 8.84 25.63 7.52
C PHE A 40 8.42 26.04 8.92
N THR A 41 7.81 27.23 9.05
CA THR A 41 7.13 27.58 10.29
C THR A 41 5.87 26.72 10.47
N VAL A 42 5.44 26.55 11.72
CA VAL A 42 4.19 25.83 12.04
C VAL A 42 2.98 26.48 11.34
N SER A 43 2.97 27.82 11.21
CA SER A 43 1.96 28.55 10.44
C SER A 43 1.99 28.12 8.97
N THR A 44 3.15 28.18 8.32
CA THR A 44 3.31 27.79 6.90
C THR A 44 2.85 26.37 6.66
N ILE A 45 3.21 25.44 7.56
CA ILE A 45 2.78 24.03 7.45
C ILE A 45 1.25 23.93 7.50
N ASN A 46 0.61 24.63 8.46
CA ASN A 46 -0.85 24.59 8.58
C ASN A 46 -1.54 25.19 7.34
N ASP A 47 -1.01 26.30 6.81
CA ASP A 47 -1.53 26.90 5.58
C ASP A 47 -1.36 25.97 4.37
N TYR A 48 -0.24 25.29 4.28
CA TYR A 48 0.03 24.32 3.21
C TYR A 48 -0.89 23.09 3.30
N ILE A 49 -1.22 22.63 4.50
CA ILE A 49 -2.19 21.53 4.69
C ILE A 49 -3.60 22.01 4.31
N ASN A 50 -4.01 23.19 4.78
CA ASN A 50 -5.36 23.73 4.51
C ASN A 50 -5.59 24.03 3.02
N ASN A 51 -4.53 24.38 2.27
CA ASN A 51 -4.56 24.68 0.84
C ASN A 51 -4.13 23.48 -0.04
N GLU A 52 -4.01 22.28 0.53
CA GLU A 52 -3.63 21.04 -0.15
C GLU A 52 -2.26 21.06 -0.85
N HIS A 53 -1.37 22.02 -0.49
CA HIS A 53 0.03 21.97 -0.92
C HIS A 53 0.82 20.86 -0.21
N ILE A 54 0.51 20.62 1.08
CA ILE A 54 0.94 19.41 1.80
C ILE A 54 -0.27 18.50 1.94
N VAL A 55 -0.22 17.34 1.27
CA VAL A 55 -1.28 16.34 1.28
C VAL A 55 -0.94 15.27 2.30
N ILE A 56 -1.84 15.07 3.26
CA ILE A 56 -1.80 13.93 4.17
C ILE A 56 -2.63 12.82 3.53
N PRO A 57 -1.98 11.75 3.01
CA PRO A 57 -2.71 10.72 2.28
C PRO A 57 -3.71 9.98 3.16
N ASN A 58 -4.94 9.82 2.68
CA ASN A 58 -6.05 9.17 3.42
C ASN A 58 -5.77 7.71 3.78
N PHE A 59 -4.86 7.03 3.07
CA PHE A 59 -4.44 5.66 3.32
C PHE A 59 -3.45 5.53 4.49
N GLN A 60 -2.73 6.62 4.81
CA GLN A 60 -1.95 6.62 6.05
C GLN A 60 -2.98 6.60 7.19
N ARG A 61 -3.05 5.47 7.90
CA ARG A 61 -3.94 5.20 9.04
C ARG A 61 -4.54 6.47 9.60
N GLY A 62 -5.86 6.52 9.74
CA GLY A 62 -6.55 7.64 10.35
C GLY A 62 -5.81 8.10 11.61
N TYR A 63 -5.99 9.32 12.00
CA TYR A 63 -5.38 9.88 13.20
C TYR A 63 -5.54 8.93 14.39
N VAL A 64 -4.43 8.35 14.87
CA VAL A 64 -4.43 7.32 15.94
C VAL A 64 -3.86 7.82 17.27
N TRP A 65 -3.22 8.99 17.30
CA TRP A 65 -2.73 9.56 18.52
C TRP A 65 -3.90 9.94 19.45
N ASN A 66 -3.76 9.60 20.72
CA ASN A 66 -4.70 10.08 21.71
C ASN A 66 -4.44 11.57 22.05
N ARG A 67 -5.36 12.19 22.74
CA ARG A 67 -5.29 13.62 23.08
C ARG A 67 -4.02 13.99 23.85
N THR A 68 -3.58 13.12 24.77
CA THR A 68 -2.35 13.35 25.55
C THR A 68 -1.11 13.34 24.67
N GLN A 69 -1.01 12.42 23.71
CA GLN A 69 0.12 12.37 22.77
C GLN A 69 0.18 13.65 21.90
N ALA A 70 -0.98 14.06 21.39
CA ALA A 70 -1.10 15.29 20.61
C ALA A 70 -0.71 16.51 21.44
N SER A 71 -1.23 16.61 22.66
CA SER A 71 -0.95 17.74 23.58
C SER A 71 0.53 17.82 23.95
N ARG A 72 1.18 16.68 24.17
CA ARG A 72 2.64 16.65 24.45
C ARG A 72 3.48 17.09 23.25
N LEU A 73 3.02 16.88 22.02
CA LEU A 73 3.68 17.46 20.85
C LEU A 73 3.57 19.00 20.89
N ILE A 74 2.39 19.54 21.20
CA ILE A 74 2.21 21.00 21.32
C ILE A 74 3.08 21.56 22.45
N GLU A 75 3.12 20.88 23.60
CA GLU A 75 4.03 21.22 24.69
C GLU A 75 5.49 21.24 24.23
N SER A 76 5.90 20.26 23.42
CA SER A 76 7.25 20.20 22.84
C SER A 76 7.57 21.42 21.95
N LEU A 77 6.58 21.94 21.21
CA LEU A 77 6.73 23.18 20.46
C LEU A 77 6.92 24.37 21.40
N ILE A 78 6.19 24.45 22.53
CA ILE A 78 6.27 25.50 23.51
C ILE A 78 7.65 25.51 24.21
N ILE A 79 8.13 24.36 24.67
CA ILE A 79 9.43 24.23 25.35
C ILE A 79 10.62 24.22 24.40
N GLN A 80 10.39 24.34 23.09
CA GLN A 80 11.40 24.32 22.05
C GLN A 80 12.17 22.99 21.96
N CYS A 81 11.56 21.89 22.36
CA CYS A 81 12.12 20.56 22.16
C CYS A 81 12.30 20.28 20.66
N PRO A 82 13.42 19.70 20.23
CA PRO A 82 13.60 19.30 18.83
C PRO A 82 12.51 18.34 18.38
N ILE A 83 11.79 18.70 17.32
CA ILE A 83 10.81 17.83 16.69
C ILE A 83 11.54 16.98 15.64
N PRO A 84 11.31 15.65 15.60
CA PRO A 84 11.88 14.80 14.56
C PRO A 84 11.50 15.31 13.15
N VAL A 85 12.43 15.18 12.21
CA VAL A 85 12.27 15.62 10.81
C VAL A 85 11.01 15.02 10.20
N ILE A 86 10.30 15.84 9.42
CA ILE A 86 9.17 15.41 8.60
C ILE A 86 9.70 15.01 7.22
N TYR A 87 9.29 13.85 6.73
CA TYR A 87 9.66 13.41 5.38
C TYR A 87 8.47 13.57 4.44
N LEU A 88 8.72 14.19 3.30
CA LEU A 88 7.74 14.51 2.26
C LEU A 88 8.19 13.90 0.93
N SER A 89 7.25 13.66 0.02
CA SER A 89 7.51 13.31 -1.37
C SER A 89 6.89 14.33 -2.29
N GLN A 90 7.69 14.91 -3.15
CA GLN A 90 7.17 15.77 -4.20
C GLN A 90 6.45 14.94 -5.27
N ASN A 91 5.21 15.32 -5.58
CA ASN A 91 4.38 14.76 -6.63
C ASN A 91 4.66 15.44 -7.98
N GLY A 92 4.07 14.92 -9.05
CA GLY A 92 4.22 15.49 -10.39
C GLY A 92 3.56 16.88 -10.56
N ASP A 93 2.55 17.17 -9.75
CA ASP A 93 1.81 18.45 -9.68
C ASP A 93 2.41 19.45 -8.67
N GLU A 94 3.64 19.21 -8.22
CA GLU A 94 4.38 20.01 -7.23
C GLU A 94 3.80 19.96 -5.80
N THR A 95 2.73 19.24 -5.53
CA THR A 95 2.25 19.02 -4.16
C THR A 95 3.21 18.11 -3.39
N LEU A 96 3.19 18.18 -2.07
CA LEU A 96 4.05 17.41 -1.16
C LEU A 96 3.23 16.39 -0.38
N SER A 97 3.38 15.12 -0.67
CA SER A 97 2.74 14.05 0.11
C SER A 97 3.56 13.69 1.35
N VAL A 98 2.92 13.58 2.50
CA VAL A 98 3.58 13.19 3.75
C VAL A 98 3.98 11.72 3.71
N ILE A 99 5.27 11.43 3.95
CA ILE A 99 5.83 10.08 4.08
C ILE A 99 5.90 9.66 5.54
N ASP A 100 6.54 10.50 6.36
CA ASP A 100 6.63 10.33 7.81
C ASP A 100 6.33 11.64 8.51
N GLY A 101 5.66 11.55 9.66
CA GLY A 101 5.23 12.71 10.45
C GLY A 101 3.74 13.02 10.34
N ASN A 102 2.94 12.15 9.71
CA ASN A 102 1.50 12.35 9.58
C ASN A 102 0.81 12.68 10.90
N GLN A 103 1.03 11.89 11.98
CA GLN A 103 0.42 12.13 13.28
C GLN A 103 0.81 13.51 13.86
N ARG A 104 2.07 13.90 13.66
CA ARG A 104 2.60 15.19 14.09
C ARG A 104 1.92 16.34 13.35
N LEU A 105 1.89 16.29 12.02
CA LEU A 105 1.27 17.33 11.19
C LEU A 105 -0.23 17.43 11.44
N THR A 106 -0.93 16.30 11.53
CA THR A 106 -2.36 16.26 11.84
C THR A 106 -2.64 16.86 13.24
N SER A 107 -1.83 16.52 14.26
CA SER A 107 -1.99 17.09 15.60
C SER A 107 -1.81 18.61 15.61
N ILE A 108 -0.80 19.11 14.91
CA ILE A 108 -0.54 20.55 14.79
C ILE A 108 -1.71 21.24 14.11
N SER A 109 -2.14 20.75 12.96
CA SER A 109 -3.25 21.34 12.21
C SER A 109 -4.55 21.32 13.01
N LEU A 110 -4.89 20.18 13.64
CA LEU A 110 -6.06 20.06 14.48
C LEU A 110 -6.02 21.06 15.64
N PHE A 111 -4.88 21.21 16.32
CA PHE A 111 -4.77 22.13 17.44
C PHE A 111 -4.90 23.60 17.01
N LEU A 112 -4.20 24.02 15.95
CA LEU A 112 -4.30 25.39 15.44
C LEU A 112 -5.71 25.74 14.98
N ASN A 113 -6.48 24.75 14.52
CA ASN A 113 -7.88 24.89 14.13
C ASN A 113 -8.87 24.66 15.30
N ASN A 114 -8.41 24.70 16.55
CA ASN A 114 -9.20 24.48 17.78
C ASN A 114 -9.89 23.11 17.84
N GLY A 115 -9.35 22.10 17.21
CA GLY A 115 -9.93 20.76 17.13
C GLY A 115 -9.86 19.95 18.44
N PHE A 116 -9.06 20.40 19.41
CA PHE A 116 -9.00 19.81 20.76
C PHE A 116 -8.37 20.76 21.79
N PRO A 117 -8.77 20.63 23.07
CA PRO A 117 -8.09 21.25 24.19
C PRO A 117 -6.85 20.45 24.60
N LEU A 118 -5.82 21.13 25.12
CA LEU A 118 -4.63 20.49 25.70
C LEU A 118 -5.01 19.62 26.90
N THR A 119 -4.29 18.50 27.08
CA THR A 119 -4.53 17.62 28.21
C THR A 119 -3.29 16.77 28.55
N GLY A 120 -3.04 16.60 29.83
CA GLY A 120 -1.96 15.75 30.36
C GLY A 120 -0.58 16.33 30.05
N LEU A 121 -0.43 17.63 30.11
CA LEU A 121 0.83 18.33 30.00
C LEU A 121 1.67 18.10 31.26
N SER A 122 2.97 17.98 31.09
CA SER A 122 3.90 17.72 32.18
C SER A 122 4.69 18.96 32.62
N THR A 123 4.99 19.85 31.70
CA THR A 123 5.80 21.04 31.95
C THR A 123 4.94 22.27 32.22
N TYR A 124 3.78 22.36 31.55
CA TYR A 124 2.84 23.47 31.65
C TYR A 124 1.41 22.99 31.94
N PRO A 125 1.17 22.32 33.09
CA PRO A 125 -0.16 21.79 33.42
C PRO A 125 -1.22 22.91 33.51
N GLU A 126 -0.81 24.18 33.68
CA GLU A 126 -1.69 25.34 33.70
C GLU A 126 -2.37 25.60 32.34
N LEU A 127 -1.87 25.03 31.28
CA LEU A 127 -2.46 25.14 29.93
C LEU A 127 -3.45 23.99 29.62
N ASP A 128 -3.59 23.00 30.51
CA ASP A 128 -4.57 21.92 30.33
C ASP A 128 -5.99 22.49 30.27
N GLY A 129 -6.76 21.98 29.31
CA GLY A 129 -8.14 22.43 29.07
C GLY A 129 -8.26 23.57 28.06
N LEU A 130 -7.17 24.25 27.68
CA LEU A 130 -7.20 25.35 26.74
C LEU A 130 -7.03 24.88 25.29
N THR A 131 -7.83 25.46 24.38
CA THR A 131 -7.67 25.37 22.93
C THR A 131 -6.68 26.44 22.44
N PHE A 132 -6.27 26.38 21.16
CA PHE A 132 -5.30 27.34 20.62
C PHE A 132 -5.77 28.80 20.75
N SER A 133 -7.04 29.06 20.45
CA SER A 133 -7.61 30.44 20.53
C SER A 133 -7.73 30.96 21.97
N GLU A 134 -7.76 30.09 22.97
CA GLU A 134 -7.85 30.46 24.38
C GLU A 134 -6.47 30.69 25.01
N LEU A 135 -5.39 30.28 24.32
CA LEU A 135 -4.03 30.60 24.79
C LEU A 135 -3.74 32.11 24.74
N ASP A 136 -2.93 32.59 25.69
CA ASP A 136 -2.38 33.94 25.60
C ASP A 136 -1.70 34.17 24.24
N PRO A 137 -1.90 35.33 23.59
CA PRO A 137 -1.34 35.64 22.28
C PRO A 137 0.18 35.47 22.18
N ARG A 138 0.92 35.50 23.28
CA ARG A 138 2.37 35.23 23.32
C ARG A 138 2.65 33.75 23.07
N PHE A 139 1.89 32.83 23.67
CA PHE A 139 1.99 31.40 23.38
C PHE A 139 1.57 31.08 21.96
N GLN A 140 0.47 31.67 21.48
CA GLN A 140 0.04 31.48 20.09
C GLN A 140 1.16 31.88 19.12
N ARG A 141 1.73 33.11 19.24
CA ARG A 141 2.85 33.55 18.39
C ARG A 141 4.07 32.66 18.53
N HIS A 142 4.37 32.19 19.74
CA HIS A 142 5.49 31.31 19.98
C HIS A 142 5.34 29.97 19.24
N ILE A 143 4.15 29.37 19.26
CA ILE A 143 3.85 28.10 18.57
C ILE A 143 3.92 28.27 17.05
N ILE A 144 3.22 29.27 16.48
CA ILE A 144 3.12 29.44 15.03
C ILE A 144 4.45 29.77 14.35
N ASN A 145 5.35 30.44 15.09
CA ASN A 145 6.68 30.84 14.58
C ASN A 145 7.74 29.73 14.76
N ARG A 146 7.42 28.62 15.43
CA ARG A 146 8.36 27.49 15.51
C ARG A 146 8.61 26.91 14.14
N THR A 147 9.87 26.59 13.85
CA THR A 147 10.26 25.91 12.62
C THR A 147 10.32 24.41 12.82
N ILE A 148 9.85 23.69 11.82
CA ILE A 148 9.94 22.24 11.71
C ILE A 148 10.72 21.93 10.44
N ARG A 149 11.76 21.12 10.60
CA ARG A 149 12.56 20.66 9.47
C ARG A 149 11.82 19.61 8.68
N CYS A 150 11.72 19.83 7.37
CA CYS A 150 11.14 18.93 6.39
C CYS A 150 12.19 18.54 5.37
N ILE A 151 12.25 17.26 4.97
CA ILE A 151 13.05 16.78 3.87
C ILE A 151 12.10 16.27 2.79
N ALA A 152 12.09 16.92 1.64
CA ALA A 152 11.31 16.51 0.49
C ALA A 152 12.16 15.63 -0.43
N ILE A 153 11.68 14.44 -0.74
CA ILE A 153 12.22 13.59 -1.79
C ILE A 153 11.63 14.06 -3.11
N LEU A 154 12.47 14.52 -4.01
CA LEU A 154 12.05 15.16 -5.24
C LEU A 154 11.49 14.14 -6.24
N LYS A 155 10.65 14.63 -7.18
CA LYS A 155 9.99 13.84 -8.21
C LYS A 155 10.97 13.13 -9.15
N GLU A 156 12.18 13.68 -9.35
CA GLU A 156 13.25 13.13 -10.16
C GLU A 156 13.90 11.87 -9.55
N THR A 157 13.68 11.60 -8.25
CA THR A 157 14.16 10.35 -7.62
C THR A 157 13.41 9.17 -8.22
N HIS A 158 14.17 8.15 -8.66
CA HIS A 158 13.59 6.94 -9.23
C HIS A 158 12.58 6.30 -8.24
N PRO A 159 11.36 5.91 -8.66
CA PRO A 159 10.31 5.41 -7.78
C PRO A 159 10.71 4.22 -6.91
N GLN A 160 11.51 3.27 -7.43
CA GLN A 160 12.03 2.17 -6.62
C GLN A 160 12.97 2.65 -5.50
N ILE A 161 13.77 3.68 -5.74
CA ILE A 161 14.61 4.30 -4.70
C ILE A 161 13.74 5.02 -3.67
N LYS A 162 12.68 5.73 -4.12
CA LYS A 162 11.68 6.30 -3.20
C LYS A 162 11.09 5.20 -2.31
N PHE A 163 10.69 4.07 -2.90
CA PHE A 163 10.11 2.95 -2.16
C PHE A 163 11.05 2.41 -1.09
N ASP A 164 12.32 2.13 -1.46
CA ASP A 164 13.34 1.61 -0.54
C ASP A 164 13.64 2.59 0.61
N VAL A 165 13.68 3.88 0.29
CA VAL A 165 13.88 4.94 1.31
C VAL A 165 12.68 5.03 2.24
N PHE A 166 11.46 5.00 1.72
CA PHE A 166 10.24 5.02 2.52
C PHE A 166 10.15 3.82 3.45
N GLU A 167 10.49 2.62 2.94
CA GLU A 167 10.53 1.41 3.76
C GLU A 167 11.52 1.56 4.93
N ARG A 168 12.69 2.17 4.69
CA ARG A 168 13.72 2.43 5.71
C ARG A 168 13.34 3.54 6.69
N LEU A 169 12.73 4.63 6.22
CA LEU A 169 12.27 5.73 7.07
C LEU A 169 11.10 5.34 7.95
N ASN A 170 10.32 4.36 7.50
CA ASN A 170 9.15 3.86 8.20
C ASN A 170 9.52 2.99 9.42
N THR A 171 10.43 3.48 10.25
CA THR A 171 10.93 2.78 11.46
C THR A 171 10.14 3.10 12.73
N GLY A 172 9.11 3.94 12.64
CA GLY A 172 8.24 4.33 13.75
C GLY A 172 7.50 3.16 14.39
N SER A 173 6.83 3.38 15.52
CA SER A 173 6.08 2.39 16.29
C SER A 173 5.00 1.65 15.47
N VAL A 174 4.63 2.20 14.35
CA VAL A 174 3.64 1.64 13.43
C VAL A 174 4.14 1.75 12.00
N ARG A 175 4.80 0.69 11.54
CA ARG A 175 5.33 0.61 10.17
C ARG A 175 4.21 0.51 9.13
N LEU A 176 4.33 1.27 8.04
CA LEU A 176 3.51 1.07 6.84
C LEU A 176 3.88 -0.25 6.17
N ASN A 177 2.91 -0.95 5.63
CA ASN A 177 3.18 -2.14 4.84
C ASN A 177 3.48 -1.78 3.37
N PRO A 178 3.97 -2.73 2.55
CA PRO A 178 4.31 -2.46 1.16
C PRO A 178 3.16 -1.89 0.32
N GLN A 179 1.90 -2.25 0.61
CA GLN A 179 0.76 -1.73 -0.15
C GLN A 179 0.41 -0.29 0.25
N GLU A 180 0.49 0.03 1.54
CA GLU A 180 0.34 1.41 2.03
C GLU A 180 1.41 2.32 1.39
N LEU A 181 2.65 1.82 1.24
CA LEU A 181 3.74 2.54 0.56
C LEU A 181 3.45 2.72 -0.94
N ARG A 182 3.00 1.65 -1.64
CA ARG A 182 2.63 1.73 -3.06
C ARG A 182 1.54 2.77 -3.31
N HIS A 183 0.52 2.78 -2.46
CA HIS A 183 -0.57 3.73 -2.57
C HIS A 183 -0.07 5.18 -2.46
N GLY A 184 0.89 5.44 -1.57
CA GLY A 184 1.48 6.77 -1.42
C GLY A 184 2.36 7.19 -2.58
N ILE A 185 3.18 6.27 -3.08
CA ILE A 185 4.18 6.57 -4.10
C ILE A 185 3.57 6.61 -5.51
N TYR A 186 2.68 5.66 -5.79
CA TYR A 186 2.09 5.45 -7.12
C TYR A 186 0.61 5.88 -7.17
N ASN A 187 0.20 6.85 -6.33
CA ASN A 187 -1.16 7.39 -6.36
C ASN A 187 -1.52 7.89 -7.77
N GLY A 188 -2.70 7.52 -8.26
CA GLY A 188 -3.20 7.85 -9.61
C GLY A 188 -4.46 7.07 -9.94
N THR A 189 -4.90 7.12 -11.21
CA THR A 189 -6.17 6.51 -11.66
C THR A 189 -6.27 5.03 -11.32
N LEU A 190 -5.18 4.26 -11.49
CA LEU A 190 -5.16 2.84 -11.15
C LEU A 190 -5.40 2.60 -9.66
N MET A 191 -4.63 3.26 -8.78
CA MET A 191 -4.73 3.05 -7.33
C MET A 191 -6.07 3.51 -6.77
N THR A 192 -6.61 4.62 -7.28
CA THR A 192 -7.95 5.11 -6.90
C THR A 192 -9.02 4.08 -7.23
N LYS A 193 -8.95 3.43 -8.41
CA LYS A 193 -9.91 2.39 -8.78
C LYS A 193 -9.76 1.12 -7.95
N ILE A 194 -8.52 0.73 -7.62
CA ILE A 194 -8.25 -0.41 -6.73
C ILE A 194 -8.88 -0.18 -5.36
N GLU A 195 -8.69 1.03 -4.78
CA GLU A 195 -9.29 1.40 -3.50
C GLU A 195 -10.83 1.36 -3.55
N GLU A 196 -11.44 1.82 -4.64
CA GLU A 196 -12.89 1.74 -4.86
C GLU A 196 -13.38 0.28 -4.87
N LEU A 197 -12.72 -0.60 -5.63
CA LEU A 197 -13.06 -2.02 -5.72
C LEU A 197 -12.89 -2.76 -4.38
N ALA A 198 -11.86 -2.41 -3.61
CA ALA A 198 -11.59 -3.00 -2.30
C ALA A 198 -12.69 -2.68 -1.27
N LYS A 199 -13.49 -1.64 -1.48
CA LYS A 199 -14.64 -1.28 -0.63
C LYS A 199 -15.86 -2.19 -0.83
N SER A 200 -15.89 -3.01 -1.89
CA SER A 200 -16.99 -3.94 -2.17
C SER A 200 -17.27 -4.88 -0.99
N SER A 201 -18.53 -4.94 -0.55
CA SER A 201 -18.96 -5.79 0.56
C SER A 201 -18.77 -7.29 0.26
N ILE A 202 -19.03 -7.71 -0.97
CA ILE A 202 -18.82 -9.10 -1.44
C ILE A 202 -17.33 -9.43 -1.39
N PHE A 203 -16.48 -8.58 -1.95
CA PHE A 203 -15.04 -8.79 -1.95
C PHE A 203 -14.48 -8.91 -0.53
N LYS A 204 -14.84 -7.96 0.36
CA LYS A 204 -14.44 -7.97 1.77
C LYS A 204 -14.86 -9.25 2.51
N LYS A 205 -16.08 -9.73 2.26
CA LYS A 205 -16.61 -10.97 2.85
C LYS A 205 -15.83 -12.19 2.40
N LEU A 206 -15.58 -12.31 1.10
CA LEU A 206 -14.92 -13.49 0.52
C LEU A 206 -13.43 -13.54 0.87
N THR A 207 -12.74 -12.42 0.87
CA THR A 207 -11.31 -12.33 1.17
C THR A 207 -10.99 -12.16 2.66
N SER A 208 -12.04 -12.04 3.50
CA SER A 208 -11.90 -11.76 4.95
C SER A 208 -11.15 -10.46 5.26
N THR A 209 -11.29 -9.45 4.39
CA THR A 209 -10.70 -8.11 4.56
C THR A 209 -11.68 -7.09 5.14
N GLY A 210 -12.76 -7.53 5.78
CA GLY A 210 -13.80 -6.65 6.35
C GLY A 210 -13.31 -5.63 7.37
N ASN A 211 -12.32 -6.01 8.18
CA ASN A 211 -11.66 -5.15 9.17
C ASN A 211 -10.25 -4.76 8.71
N ASP A 212 -10.03 -4.66 7.40
CA ASP A 212 -8.72 -4.36 6.85
C ASP A 212 -8.44 -2.86 6.90
N ASN A 213 -7.64 -2.47 7.88
CA ASN A 213 -7.11 -1.11 8.00
C ASN A 213 -5.71 -1.00 7.34
N ARG A 214 -5.25 -2.04 6.62
CA ARG A 214 -3.88 -2.16 6.11
C ARG A 214 -3.80 -2.44 4.61
N MET A 215 -4.85 -2.14 3.85
CA MET A 215 -4.88 -2.27 2.39
C MET A 215 -4.55 -3.67 1.84
N LYS A 216 -4.85 -4.73 2.60
CA LYS A 216 -4.68 -6.11 2.10
C LYS A 216 -5.59 -6.40 0.91
N GLY A 217 -6.81 -5.87 0.95
CA GLY A 217 -7.75 -5.97 -0.16
C GLY A 217 -7.22 -5.30 -1.42
N ASP A 218 -6.64 -4.12 -1.27
CA ASP A 218 -6.01 -3.37 -2.37
C ASP A 218 -4.86 -4.16 -2.99
N GLU A 219 -4.00 -4.79 -2.17
CA GLU A 219 -2.91 -5.63 -2.68
C GLU A 219 -3.43 -6.84 -3.46
N LEU A 220 -4.51 -7.49 -2.99
CA LEU A 220 -5.11 -8.62 -3.72
C LEU A 220 -5.61 -8.21 -5.11
N ILE A 221 -6.25 -7.05 -5.23
CA ILE A 221 -6.73 -6.52 -6.51
C ILE A 221 -5.56 -6.15 -7.42
N LEU A 222 -4.55 -5.46 -6.87
CA LEU A 222 -3.34 -5.13 -7.63
C LEU A 222 -2.63 -6.40 -8.16
N ARG A 223 -2.52 -7.46 -7.34
CA ARG A 223 -1.98 -8.76 -7.76
C ARG A 223 -2.77 -9.36 -8.92
N TYR A 224 -4.11 -9.32 -8.83
CA TYR A 224 -4.96 -9.81 -9.91
C TYR A 224 -4.72 -9.04 -11.21
N PHE A 225 -4.76 -7.71 -11.20
CA PHE A 225 -4.52 -6.89 -12.38
C PHE A 225 -3.15 -7.18 -12.99
N THR A 226 -2.10 -7.18 -12.14
CA THR A 226 -0.73 -7.42 -12.59
C THR A 226 -0.57 -8.81 -13.22
N LEU A 227 -1.15 -9.85 -12.62
CA LEU A 227 -1.03 -11.22 -13.11
C LEU A 227 -1.91 -11.47 -14.36
N VAL A 228 -3.07 -10.81 -14.48
CA VAL A 228 -3.89 -10.92 -15.70
C VAL A 228 -3.17 -10.34 -16.91
N GLU A 229 -2.50 -9.20 -16.74
CA GLU A 229 -1.89 -8.49 -17.86
C GLU A 229 -0.44 -8.90 -18.13
N ARG A 230 0.35 -9.20 -17.09
CA ARG A 230 1.81 -9.36 -17.21
C ARG A 230 2.35 -10.65 -16.60
N TYR A 231 1.54 -11.68 -16.43
CA TYR A 231 2.00 -12.95 -15.83
C TYR A 231 3.27 -13.51 -16.48
N ALA A 232 3.38 -13.46 -17.81
CA ALA A 232 4.54 -13.95 -18.54
C ALA A 232 5.86 -13.26 -18.16
N GLU A 233 5.77 -11.97 -17.78
CA GLU A 233 6.90 -11.13 -17.39
C GLU A 233 7.32 -11.33 -15.92
N TYR A 234 6.57 -12.13 -15.15
CA TYR A 234 6.79 -12.25 -13.71
C TYR A 234 8.19 -12.78 -13.40
N VAL A 235 8.91 -12.00 -12.60
CA VAL A 235 10.19 -12.35 -11.97
C VAL A 235 10.12 -11.98 -10.48
N LYS A 236 10.63 -12.85 -9.62
CA LYS A 236 10.74 -12.57 -8.18
C LYS A 236 11.62 -11.35 -7.89
N PRO A 237 11.34 -10.62 -6.80
CA PRO A 237 10.25 -10.82 -5.84
C PRO A 237 8.93 -10.17 -6.27
N MET A 238 7.81 -10.71 -5.81
CA MET A 238 6.45 -10.22 -6.13
C MET A 238 6.29 -8.74 -5.79
N SER A 239 6.89 -8.26 -4.71
CA SER A 239 6.80 -6.85 -4.32
C SER A 239 7.36 -5.90 -5.38
N VAL A 240 8.51 -6.24 -5.99
CA VAL A 240 9.14 -5.45 -7.06
C VAL A 240 8.29 -5.50 -8.34
N PHE A 241 7.74 -6.65 -8.65
CA PHE A 241 6.85 -6.82 -9.81
C PHE A 241 5.59 -5.98 -9.71
N LEU A 242 4.95 -5.95 -8.51
CA LEU A 242 3.80 -5.10 -8.23
C LEU A 242 4.16 -3.61 -8.24
N ASN A 243 5.34 -3.23 -7.74
CA ASN A 243 5.82 -1.86 -7.76
C ASN A 243 5.96 -1.36 -9.20
N LYS A 244 6.62 -2.17 -10.06
CA LYS A 244 6.80 -1.83 -11.47
C LYS A 244 5.47 -1.69 -12.21
N TYR A 245 4.55 -2.63 -11.99
CA TYR A 245 3.22 -2.54 -12.60
C TYR A 245 2.45 -1.29 -12.15
N ALA A 246 2.49 -0.99 -10.85
CA ALA A 246 1.84 0.20 -10.30
C ALA A 246 2.45 1.51 -10.83
N GLU A 247 3.78 1.55 -11.02
CA GLU A 247 4.49 2.66 -11.61
C GLU A 247 4.11 2.88 -13.07
N ASP A 248 4.25 1.83 -13.90
CA ASP A 248 3.99 1.89 -15.34
C ASP A 248 2.53 2.29 -15.65
N ASN A 249 1.60 1.88 -14.79
CA ASN A 249 0.16 2.08 -14.97
C ASN A 249 -0.44 3.15 -14.04
N ARG A 250 0.39 3.96 -13.38
CA ARG A 250 -0.04 4.98 -12.43
C ARG A 250 -1.18 5.84 -12.97
N PHE A 251 -1.03 6.33 -14.19
CA PHE A 251 -1.98 7.19 -14.90
C PHE A 251 -2.65 6.45 -16.06
N MET A 252 -2.97 5.17 -15.85
CA MET A 252 -3.69 4.38 -16.85
C MET A 252 -4.97 5.11 -17.31
N PRO A 253 -5.27 5.15 -18.63
CA PRO A 253 -6.47 5.76 -19.15
C PRO A 253 -7.74 5.18 -18.49
N GLU A 254 -8.71 6.03 -18.20
CA GLU A 254 -9.94 5.65 -17.47
C GLU A 254 -10.71 4.48 -18.11
N ASN A 255 -10.74 4.41 -19.45
CA ASN A 255 -11.38 3.30 -20.17
C ASN A 255 -10.67 1.97 -19.87
N GLN A 256 -9.34 1.92 -19.87
CA GLN A 256 -8.58 0.70 -19.59
C GLN A 256 -8.75 0.28 -18.13
N VAL A 257 -8.67 1.22 -17.19
CA VAL A 257 -8.94 0.96 -15.76
C VAL A 257 -10.35 0.41 -15.57
N LYS A 258 -11.34 0.97 -16.29
CA LYS A 258 -12.73 0.52 -16.23
C LYS A 258 -12.89 -0.90 -16.78
N ASP A 259 -12.19 -1.25 -17.86
CA ASP A 259 -12.23 -2.59 -18.44
C ASP A 259 -11.62 -3.63 -17.47
N LEU A 260 -10.48 -3.32 -16.84
CA LEU A 260 -9.90 -4.16 -15.79
C LEU A 260 -10.85 -4.32 -14.59
N ALA A 261 -11.48 -3.24 -14.15
CA ALA A 261 -12.44 -3.26 -13.04
C ALA A 261 -13.68 -4.10 -13.37
N ASN A 262 -14.20 -4.01 -14.59
CA ASN A 262 -15.31 -4.82 -15.07
C ASN A 262 -14.94 -6.30 -15.13
N ASN A 263 -13.76 -6.63 -15.66
CA ASN A 263 -13.23 -7.98 -15.72
C ASN A 263 -13.09 -8.57 -14.29
N PHE A 264 -12.47 -7.82 -13.38
CA PHE A 264 -12.34 -8.19 -11.97
C PHE A 264 -13.69 -8.47 -11.33
N THR A 265 -14.62 -7.54 -11.45
CA THR A 265 -15.95 -7.64 -10.85
C THR A 265 -16.75 -8.82 -11.42
N SER A 266 -16.66 -9.06 -12.72
CA SER A 266 -17.28 -10.21 -13.37
C SER A 266 -16.74 -11.52 -12.79
N ASN A 267 -15.42 -11.69 -12.72
CA ASN A 267 -14.80 -12.92 -12.22
C ASN A 267 -15.01 -13.11 -10.71
N LEU A 268 -15.00 -12.04 -9.92
CA LEU A 268 -15.37 -12.08 -8.51
C LEU A 268 -16.81 -12.60 -8.31
N ASN A 269 -17.76 -12.08 -9.09
CA ASN A 269 -19.15 -12.52 -9.04
C ASN A 269 -19.32 -13.97 -9.49
N LYS A 270 -18.60 -14.42 -10.52
CA LYS A 270 -18.58 -15.82 -10.96
C LYS A 270 -18.03 -16.74 -9.87
N CYS A 271 -16.92 -16.37 -9.23
CA CYS A 271 -16.37 -17.12 -8.09
C CYS A 271 -17.39 -17.19 -6.93
N HIS A 272 -18.03 -16.09 -6.60
CA HIS A 272 -19.07 -16.08 -5.56
C HIS A 272 -20.27 -16.96 -5.93
N LEU A 273 -20.75 -16.89 -7.15
CA LEU A 273 -21.85 -17.73 -7.62
C LEU A 273 -21.52 -19.23 -7.59
N LEU A 274 -20.28 -19.59 -7.94
CA LEU A 274 -19.84 -20.98 -8.03
C LEU A 274 -19.53 -21.57 -6.65
N TYR A 275 -18.78 -20.86 -5.81
CA TYR A 275 -18.26 -21.36 -4.54
C TYR A 275 -18.98 -20.84 -3.29
N GLY A 276 -19.81 -19.79 -3.43
CA GLY A 276 -20.45 -19.14 -2.27
C GLY A 276 -19.41 -18.61 -1.27
N ASP A 277 -19.62 -18.88 0.01
CA ASP A 277 -18.74 -18.45 1.10
C ASP A 277 -17.39 -19.21 1.17
N PHE A 278 -17.24 -20.28 0.39
CA PHE A 278 -15.99 -21.05 0.25
C PHE A 278 -15.00 -20.43 -0.75
N ALA A 279 -15.44 -19.44 -1.55
CA ALA A 279 -14.54 -18.74 -2.47
C ALA A 279 -13.31 -18.18 -1.73
N PHE A 280 -12.12 -18.43 -2.29
CA PHE A 280 -10.84 -17.95 -1.79
C PHE A 280 -10.40 -18.48 -0.42
N LYS A 281 -11.07 -19.52 0.10
CA LYS A 281 -10.83 -20.02 1.46
C LYS A 281 -10.46 -21.50 1.45
N THR A 282 -9.47 -21.84 2.26
CA THR A 282 -9.24 -23.21 2.68
C THR A 282 -10.15 -23.55 3.84
N PHE A 283 -10.50 -24.82 4.00
CA PHE A 283 -11.40 -25.27 5.05
C PHE A 283 -11.00 -26.67 5.55
N ASP A 284 -11.39 -27.01 6.77
CA ASP A 284 -11.20 -28.31 7.38
C ASP A 284 -12.24 -29.33 6.85
N GLU A 285 -12.03 -30.61 7.14
CA GLU A 285 -12.89 -31.73 6.73
C GLU A 285 -14.37 -31.53 7.15
N ASN A 286 -14.62 -30.82 8.23
CA ASN A 286 -15.95 -30.49 8.70
C ASN A 286 -16.52 -29.20 8.12
N ARG A 287 -15.76 -28.49 7.25
CA ARG A 287 -16.11 -27.19 6.63
C ARG A 287 -16.47 -26.08 7.66
N LYS A 288 -16.03 -26.23 8.91
CA LYS A 288 -16.37 -25.31 9.99
C LYS A 288 -15.42 -24.12 10.10
N ARG A 289 -14.16 -24.28 9.65
CA ARG A 289 -13.13 -23.25 9.72
C ARG A 289 -12.74 -22.81 8.32
N LEU A 290 -13.23 -21.65 7.92
CA LEU A 290 -12.88 -21.03 6.65
C LEU A 290 -11.73 -20.03 6.87
N LYS A 291 -10.61 -20.23 6.16
CA LYS A 291 -9.44 -19.34 6.21
C LYS A 291 -9.12 -18.80 4.83
N ALA A 292 -9.19 -17.49 4.66
CA ALA A 292 -8.81 -16.84 3.41
C ALA A 292 -7.33 -17.13 3.07
N ASN A 293 -7.07 -17.46 1.80
CA ASN A 293 -5.75 -17.80 1.28
C ASN A 293 -5.48 -17.01 0.00
N THR A 294 -4.44 -16.17 0.01
CA THR A 294 -4.06 -15.31 -1.13
C THR A 294 -3.72 -16.12 -2.38
N ALA A 295 -3.00 -17.23 -2.23
CA ALA A 295 -2.60 -18.05 -3.38
C ALA A 295 -3.80 -18.77 -4.00
N LEU A 296 -4.76 -19.23 -3.19
CA LEU A 296 -6.02 -19.79 -3.68
C LEU A 296 -6.89 -18.71 -4.36
N TYR A 297 -6.92 -17.49 -3.81
CA TYR A 297 -7.58 -16.35 -4.46
C TYR A 297 -7.00 -16.11 -5.86
N GLU A 298 -5.67 -16.04 -5.98
CA GLU A 298 -5.00 -15.88 -7.26
C GLU A 298 -5.38 -17.03 -8.24
N ALA A 299 -5.33 -18.29 -7.79
CA ALA A 299 -5.71 -19.43 -8.60
C ALA A 299 -7.16 -19.34 -9.10
N GLN A 300 -8.10 -19.07 -8.20
CA GLN A 300 -9.52 -18.99 -8.53
C GLN A 300 -9.84 -17.85 -9.48
N MET A 301 -9.32 -16.66 -9.22
CA MET A 301 -9.60 -15.47 -10.03
C MET A 301 -8.96 -15.56 -11.42
N LEU A 302 -7.72 -16.04 -11.52
CA LEU A 302 -7.02 -16.16 -12.81
C LEU A 302 -7.59 -17.30 -13.65
N SER A 303 -7.89 -18.46 -13.06
CA SER A 303 -8.51 -19.56 -13.79
C SER A 303 -9.93 -19.22 -14.22
N MET A 304 -10.69 -18.46 -13.41
CA MET A 304 -12.01 -17.97 -13.81
C MET A 304 -11.93 -17.02 -15.00
N ASN A 305 -10.88 -16.18 -15.06
CA ASN A 305 -10.61 -15.32 -16.20
C ASN A 305 -10.25 -16.15 -17.47
N THR A 306 -9.48 -17.20 -17.31
CA THR A 306 -9.01 -18.05 -18.43
C THR A 306 -10.13 -18.93 -19.00
N VAL A 307 -10.86 -19.63 -18.14
CA VAL A 307 -11.96 -20.53 -18.56
C VAL A 307 -13.18 -19.72 -19.00
N ASN A 308 -13.40 -18.57 -18.37
CA ASN A 308 -14.45 -17.61 -18.67
C ASN A 308 -15.85 -18.21 -18.86
N PRO A 309 -16.38 -19.03 -17.95
CA PRO A 309 -17.69 -19.63 -18.10
C PRO A 309 -18.79 -18.55 -18.12
N THR A 310 -19.87 -18.84 -18.83
CA THR A 310 -21.04 -17.96 -18.84
C THR A 310 -21.81 -18.08 -17.51
N LEU A 311 -22.55 -17.03 -17.14
CA LEU A 311 -23.41 -17.08 -15.95
C LEU A 311 -24.47 -18.19 -16.03
N GLN A 312 -24.91 -18.54 -17.25
CA GLN A 312 -25.88 -19.63 -17.46
C GLN A 312 -25.26 -20.99 -17.13
N GLN A 313 -24.02 -21.26 -17.58
CA GLN A 313 -23.27 -22.46 -17.23
C GLN A 313 -23.11 -22.57 -15.70
N ILE A 314 -22.65 -21.50 -15.04
CA ILE A 314 -22.43 -21.51 -13.57
C ILE A 314 -23.74 -21.79 -12.81
N LYS A 315 -24.87 -21.22 -13.27
CA LYS A 315 -26.19 -21.44 -12.61
C LYS A 315 -26.72 -22.85 -12.81
N ALA A 316 -26.33 -23.54 -13.89
CA ALA A 316 -26.76 -24.90 -14.19
C ALA A 316 -26.05 -25.97 -13.33
N ILE A 317 -24.91 -25.62 -12.70
CA ILE A 317 -24.08 -26.58 -11.96
C ILE A 317 -24.59 -26.79 -10.54
N ASN A 318 -24.48 -28.04 -10.07
CA ASN A 318 -24.74 -28.39 -8.68
C ASN A 318 -23.61 -27.88 -7.77
N LYS A 319 -23.87 -26.84 -7.01
CA LYS A 319 -22.90 -26.21 -6.11
C LYS A 319 -22.32 -27.15 -5.07
N THR A 320 -23.13 -28.08 -4.54
CA THR A 320 -22.66 -29.06 -3.55
C THR A 320 -21.59 -29.95 -4.16
N GLU A 321 -21.79 -30.39 -5.39
CA GLU A 321 -20.79 -31.19 -6.12
C GLU A 321 -19.49 -30.41 -6.34
N VAL A 322 -19.59 -29.15 -6.74
CA VAL A 322 -18.42 -28.27 -6.90
C VAL A 322 -17.63 -28.14 -5.60
N ILE A 323 -18.29 -27.93 -4.47
CA ILE A 323 -17.61 -27.82 -3.18
C ILE A 323 -16.97 -29.13 -2.77
N ASN A 324 -17.60 -30.29 -3.05
CA ASN A 324 -17.00 -31.60 -2.80
C ASN A 324 -15.74 -31.81 -3.67
N LYS A 325 -15.78 -31.45 -4.95
CA LYS A 325 -14.61 -31.49 -5.85
C LYS A 325 -13.51 -30.53 -5.37
N LEU A 326 -13.86 -29.33 -4.93
CA LEU A 326 -12.89 -28.37 -4.37
C LEU A 326 -12.22 -28.93 -3.10
N GLU A 327 -12.99 -29.59 -2.22
CA GLU A 327 -12.43 -30.23 -1.03
C GLU A 327 -11.42 -31.30 -1.38
N LEU A 328 -11.73 -32.17 -2.35
CA LEU A 328 -10.78 -33.17 -2.85
C LEU A 328 -9.51 -32.54 -3.43
N LEU A 329 -9.64 -31.43 -4.17
CA LEU A 329 -8.49 -30.70 -4.67
C LEU A 329 -7.63 -30.14 -3.53
N LEU A 330 -8.25 -29.60 -2.49
CA LEU A 330 -7.55 -29.07 -1.31
C LEU A 330 -6.90 -30.14 -0.45
N GLN A 331 -7.39 -31.39 -0.50
CA GLN A 331 -6.78 -32.56 0.15
C GLN A 331 -5.60 -33.13 -0.68
N ASN A 332 -5.51 -32.79 -1.96
CA ASN A 332 -4.36 -33.19 -2.78
C ASN A 332 -3.11 -32.45 -2.28
N VAL A 333 -2.13 -33.22 -1.78
CA VAL A 333 -0.90 -32.70 -1.16
C VAL A 333 -0.09 -31.83 -2.13
N ASP A 334 -0.02 -32.21 -3.41
CA ASP A 334 0.74 -31.47 -4.41
C ASP A 334 0.11 -30.12 -4.68
N PHE A 335 -1.20 -30.04 -4.89
CA PHE A 335 -1.90 -28.78 -5.04
C PHE A 335 -1.84 -27.94 -3.77
N TYR A 336 -2.10 -28.54 -2.60
CA TYR A 336 -2.08 -27.83 -1.31
C TYR A 336 -0.72 -27.19 -1.03
N ASN A 337 0.38 -27.84 -1.38
CA ASN A 337 1.72 -27.26 -1.28
C ASN A 337 1.85 -26.01 -2.16
N THR A 338 1.22 -25.93 -3.32
CA THR A 338 1.30 -24.72 -4.18
C THR A 338 0.63 -23.49 -3.58
N ILE A 339 -0.33 -23.68 -2.68
CA ILE A 339 -1.04 -22.56 -2.00
C ILE A 339 -0.51 -22.27 -0.59
N THR A 340 0.47 -23.04 -0.10
CA THR A 340 1.00 -22.91 1.27
C THR A 340 2.51 -22.76 1.34
N LYS A 341 3.27 -23.24 0.35
CA LYS A 341 4.74 -23.21 0.33
C LYS A 341 5.26 -22.46 -0.90
N ALA A 342 6.28 -21.63 -0.70
CA ALA A 342 6.95 -20.89 -1.78
C ALA A 342 5.97 -20.20 -2.76
N THR A 343 4.86 -19.68 -2.24
CA THR A 343 3.69 -19.22 -3.00
C THR A 343 3.96 -18.11 -4.02
N THR A 344 5.14 -17.48 -3.94
CA THR A 344 5.61 -16.44 -4.88
C THR A 344 6.66 -16.95 -5.88
N ASP A 345 6.99 -18.23 -5.88
CA ASP A 345 7.90 -18.80 -6.88
C ASP A 345 7.20 -18.94 -8.23
N LYS A 346 7.85 -18.51 -9.32
CA LYS A 346 7.25 -18.54 -10.66
C LYS A 346 6.69 -19.91 -11.01
N ASN A 347 7.49 -20.96 -10.83
CA ASN A 347 7.07 -22.33 -11.12
C ASN A 347 5.88 -22.76 -10.26
N VAL A 348 5.84 -22.34 -8.98
CA VAL A 348 4.74 -22.66 -8.07
C VAL A 348 3.46 -21.93 -8.47
N ILE A 349 3.57 -20.64 -8.85
CA ILE A 349 2.44 -19.87 -9.37
C ILE A 349 1.92 -20.52 -10.67
N THR A 350 2.83 -20.86 -11.60
CA THR A 350 2.45 -21.53 -12.87
C THR A 350 1.69 -22.82 -12.61
N LYS A 351 2.28 -23.71 -11.81
CA LYS A 351 1.66 -24.98 -11.46
C LYS A 351 0.28 -24.79 -10.83
N ARG A 352 0.18 -23.91 -9.86
CA ARG A 352 -1.09 -23.59 -9.17
C ARG A 352 -2.18 -23.13 -10.12
N ILE A 353 -1.85 -22.21 -11.04
CA ILE A 353 -2.82 -21.68 -12.01
C ILE A 353 -3.20 -22.77 -13.01
N THR A 354 -2.25 -23.56 -13.50
CA THR A 354 -2.50 -24.67 -14.43
C THR A 354 -3.40 -25.72 -13.79
N ASP A 355 -3.00 -26.25 -12.62
CA ASP A 355 -3.75 -27.28 -11.89
C ASP A 355 -5.19 -26.82 -11.60
N TYR A 356 -5.35 -25.52 -11.20
CA TYR A 356 -6.68 -24.98 -10.91
C TYR A 356 -7.50 -24.72 -12.17
N THR A 357 -6.88 -24.34 -13.27
CA THR A 357 -7.56 -24.15 -14.57
C THR A 357 -8.07 -25.49 -15.11
N GLU A 358 -7.24 -26.53 -15.06
CA GLU A 358 -7.64 -27.90 -15.42
C GLU A 358 -8.79 -28.39 -14.54
N PHE A 359 -8.68 -28.20 -13.21
CA PHE A 359 -9.77 -28.50 -12.29
C PHE A 359 -11.07 -27.77 -12.68
N LEU A 360 -11.00 -26.48 -12.97
CA LEU A 360 -12.16 -25.69 -13.33
C LEU A 360 -12.79 -26.16 -14.66
N GLN A 361 -11.97 -26.60 -15.63
CA GLN A 361 -12.44 -27.18 -16.89
C GLN A 361 -13.20 -28.49 -16.68
N THR A 362 -12.89 -29.28 -15.65
CA THR A 362 -13.66 -30.51 -15.32
C THR A 362 -15.05 -30.19 -14.72
N ILE A 363 -15.33 -28.96 -14.40
CA ILE A 363 -16.61 -28.51 -13.85
C ILE A 363 -17.54 -28.01 -14.96
N PHE A 364 -17.00 -27.44 -16.03
CA PHE A 364 -17.72 -26.87 -17.16
C PHE A 364 -17.56 -27.69 -18.43
#